data_e6264ca00c8959571043c5dc0c3f5b50
#
_entry.id   e6264ca00c8959571043c5dc0c3f5b50
#
_cell.length_a   1.000
_cell.length_b   1.000
_cell.length_c   1.000
_cell.angle_alpha   90.00
_cell.angle_beta   90.00
_cell.angle_gamma   90.00
#
_symmetry.space_group_name_H-M   'P 1'
#
loop_
_entity.id
_entity.type
_entity.pdbx_description
1 polymer ?
#
loop_
_entity_poly.entity_id
_entity_poly.type
_entity_poly.pdbx_seq_one_letter_code
_entity_poly.pdbx_strand_id
1 'polypeptide(L)'
;MGNIVKKEDYRYPYRQKREKENKTKHFKVLCTIVCVIALVSGILYQKGIIVIPTGNNKTDTREERSTEDTQEDFSRFIQQVFVDEVTDNSITLNYTLKNKSPYEIEETEASLGDVGIDAMRESLFVSENRLASLETFEYKKLTDEQKLIYDIMKKMLKQNLESSELLEYTEYLGVTSGIQAQLPILLAEYNFYSKEDIDTYLELLKLIPDYFMKIENFERQKSKDGLFMSDTTAQAIIDQCKEFISHSSDNYLIKVFDNKINKFKGLSEEEVSSYIDTNKKEITGYVIPAYESLTDTLTSLKGTGVNPNGLCGYKKGKKYYEYLVKTKTGSDHSIKEINDMLDKKIKQASKYMSKIITDSPDIYYESQNIKYPYDDPKETINHLQKAVKKDFPELSDNISCDVKYVDKSLQDSLSPAFYLTPAVDNYENNVIYINNSAKYDLSKIFTTIAHESYPGHLYQNCYFASTNPSPVRSIINIDGYTEGWGTYAELYGYYLAGLDRKVAELLEKNTIATLCLYAKSDIGVNYLGWDYKKLEKYLNQYGFSAAQSRIIFDSMVAEPASYMPYTLGYLEIADLKKDASEKLGSDFILKDFHKFILSIGPAPFDIIEERMDKWIDGVISK
;
A
#
# COMPACT_ATOMS: atom_id res chain seq x y z
N MET A 1 46.23 25.17 -36.22
CA MET A 1 45.14 26.14 -36.45
C MET A 1 43.85 25.34 -36.37
N GLY A 2 43.27 25.30 -35.21
CA GLY A 2 42.08 24.55 -34.90
C GLY A 2 41.00 25.49 -34.41
N ASN A 3 39.80 25.36 -34.90
CA ASN A 3 38.64 26.08 -34.41
C ASN A 3 37.96 25.28 -33.32
N ILE A 4 37.97 25.80 -32.11
CA ILE A 4 37.19 25.35 -30.98
C ILE A 4 35.79 25.96 -31.14
N VAL A 5 34.80 25.12 -31.37
CA VAL A 5 33.37 25.50 -31.31
C VAL A 5 32.97 25.52 -29.85
N LYS A 6 32.66 26.68 -29.31
CA LYS A 6 32.07 26.88 -27.99
C LYS A 6 30.65 26.31 -28.00
N LYS A 7 30.37 25.38 -27.07
CA LYS A 7 29.02 25.02 -26.69
C LYS A 7 28.34 26.23 -26.05
N GLU A 8 27.36 26.79 -26.71
CA GLU A 8 26.49 27.82 -26.14
C GLU A 8 25.55 27.16 -25.08
N ASP A 9 25.63 27.76 -23.90
CA ASP A 9 24.73 27.51 -22.79
C ASP A 9 23.27 27.85 -23.15
N TYR A 10 22.44 26.87 -23.42
CA TYR A 10 20.98 27.02 -23.39
C TYR A 10 20.51 27.07 -21.94
N ARG A 11 20.74 28.21 -21.25
CA ARG A 11 20.04 28.50 -19.98
C ARG A 11 18.71 29.13 -20.30
N TYR A 12 17.68 28.45 -19.87
CA TYR A 12 16.27 28.82 -19.98
C TYR A 12 16.01 30.28 -19.56
N PRO A 13 15.53 31.18 -20.44
CA PRO A 13 15.18 32.57 -20.08
C PRO A 13 13.93 32.68 -19.20
N TYR A 14 13.18 31.56 -18.98
CA TYR A 14 11.96 31.51 -18.18
C TYR A 14 12.18 31.58 -16.66
N ARG A 15 13.35 31.22 -16.15
CA ARG A 15 13.59 31.06 -14.70
C ARG A 15 13.58 32.38 -13.93
N GLN A 16 14.17 33.45 -14.47
CA GLN A 16 14.25 34.72 -13.74
C GLN A 16 12.98 35.57 -13.76
N LYS A 17 12.10 35.39 -14.74
CA LYS A 17 10.81 36.09 -14.79
C LYS A 17 9.80 35.44 -13.87
N ARG A 18 9.84 34.11 -13.77
CA ARG A 18 8.95 33.32 -12.91
C ARG A 18 9.26 33.47 -11.41
N GLU A 19 10.55 33.62 -11.02
CA GLU A 19 10.90 33.86 -9.60
C GLU A 19 10.45 35.23 -9.07
N LYS A 20 10.43 36.27 -9.90
CA LYS A 20 9.90 37.58 -9.50
C LYS A 20 8.36 37.62 -9.49
N GLU A 21 7.71 36.99 -10.45
CA GLU A 21 6.26 36.87 -10.50
C GLU A 21 5.73 35.96 -9.40
N ASN A 22 6.44 34.86 -9.07
CA ASN A 22 6.06 33.97 -7.97
C ASN A 22 6.17 34.64 -6.60
N LYS A 23 7.24 35.37 -6.30
CA LYS A 23 7.33 36.10 -5.00
C LYS A 23 6.19 37.10 -4.80
N THR A 24 5.78 37.77 -5.86
CA THR A 24 4.65 38.72 -5.81
C THR A 24 3.29 38.00 -5.83
N LYS A 25 3.19 36.84 -6.48
CA LYS A 25 2.01 35.96 -6.41
C LYS A 25 1.89 35.29 -5.04
N HIS A 26 2.97 34.76 -4.48
CA HIS A 26 2.93 34.14 -3.14
C HIS A 26 2.53 35.14 -2.05
N PHE A 27 2.98 36.41 -2.13
CA PHE A 27 2.54 37.43 -1.19
C PHE A 27 1.05 37.80 -1.39
N LYS A 28 0.58 37.86 -2.63
CA LYS A 28 -0.84 38.08 -2.93
C LYS A 28 -1.70 36.87 -2.59
N VAL A 29 -1.21 35.65 -2.84
CA VAL A 29 -1.88 34.39 -2.47
C VAL A 29 -1.94 34.26 -0.96
N LEU A 30 -0.85 34.57 -0.24
CA LEU A 30 -0.86 34.54 1.24
C LEU A 30 -1.86 35.55 1.82
N CYS A 31 -1.91 36.78 1.28
CA CYS A 31 -2.93 37.76 1.66
C CYS A 31 -4.35 37.33 1.27
N THR A 32 -4.52 36.67 0.13
CA THR A 32 -5.81 36.15 -0.34
C THR A 32 -6.24 34.93 0.51
N ILE A 33 -5.31 34.04 0.84
CA ILE A 33 -5.58 32.89 1.72
C ILE A 33 -5.97 33.37 3.12
N VAL A 34 -5.29 34.35 3.69
CA VAL A 34 -5.68 34.93 4.98
C VAL A 34 -7.06 35.62 4.92
N CYS A 35 -7.36 36.29 3.81
CA CYS A 35 -8.67 36.90 3.61
C CYS A 35 -9.78 35.85 3.34
N VAL A 36 -9.45 34.77 2.62
CA VAL A 36 -10.37 33.66 2.35
C VAL A 36 -10.58 32.83 3.63
N ILE A 37 -9.54 32.58 4.42
CA ILE A 37 -9.67 31.92 5.74
C ILE A 37 -10.53 32.79 6.68
N ALA A 38 -10.35 34.10 6.69
CA ALA A 38 -11.19 35.00 7.48
C ALA A 38 -12.64 35.07 6.98
N LEU A 39 -12.86 35.02 5.66
CA LEU A 39 -14.19 34.99 5.04
C LEU A 39 -14.86 33.62 5.20
N VAL A 40 -14.14 32.53 5.00
CA VAL A 40 -14.64 31.16 5.20
C VAL A 40 -14.90 30.93 6.70
N SER A 41 -14.02 31.36 7.59
CA SER A 41 -14.27 31.32 9.03
C SER A 41 -15.46 32.17 9.43
N GLY A 42 -15.68 33.32 8.79
CA GLY A 42 -16.84 34.17 9.00
C GLY A 42 -18.14 33.54 8.49
N ILE A 43 -18.11 32.88 7.33
CA ILE A 43 -19.26 32.17 6.74
C ILE A 43 -19.56 30.88 7.53
N LEU A 44 -18.53 30.16 7.96
CA LEU A 44 -18.67 28.95 8.78
C LEU A 44 -19.16 29.32 10.20
N TYR A 45 -18.74 30.47 10.73
CA TYR A 45 -19.26 31.03 11.99
C TYR A 45 -20.74 31.42 11.86
N GLN A 46 -21.13 32.10 10.77
CA GLN A 46 -22.53 32.43 10.50
C GLN A 46 -23.44 31.21 10.26
N LYS A 47 -22.86 30.11 9.73
CA LYS A 47 -23.57 28.84 9.53
C LYS A 47 -23.48 27.88 10.75
N GLY A 48 -22.85 28.30 11.86
CA GLY A 48 -22.74 27.52 13.08
C GLY A 48 -21.82 26.30 13.00
N ILE A 49 -20.93 26.24 12.00
CA ILE A 49 -20.02 25.12 11.75
C ILE A 49 -18.69 25.24 12.53
N ILE A 50 -18.29 26.48 12.88
CA ILE A 50 -17.10 26.74 13.71
C ILE A 50 -17.47 27.63 14.88
N VAL A 51 -17.15 27.21 16.11
CA VAL A 51 -17.28 28.02 17.32
C VAL A 51 -15.88 28.48 17.71
N ILE A 52 -15.60 29.79 17.56
CA ILE A 52 -14.37 30.39 18.09
C ILE A 52 -14.61 30.65 19.59
N PRO A 53 -13.78 30.14 20.54
CA PRO A 53 -13.94 30.44 21.95
C PRO A 53 -13.59 31.90 22.21
N THR A 54 -14.57 32.80 22.24
CA THR A 54 -14.39 34.12 22.81
C THR A 54 -14.63 34.01 24.32
N GLY A 55 -13.57 34.23 25.10
CA GLY A 55 -13.69 34.28 26.54
C GLY A 55 -14.58 35.41 26.97
N ASN A 56 -15.85 35.11 27.18
CA ASN A 56 -16.76 35.88 28.04
C ASN A 56 -17.85 34.95 28.55
N ASN A 57 -17.90 34.79 29.86
CA ASN A 57 -18.93 34.06 30.58
C ASN A 57 -20.35 34.56 30.21
N LYS A 58 -21.03 33.85 29.32
CA LYS A 58 -22.47 33.73 29.33
C LYS A 58 -22.77 32.24 29.26
N THR A 59 -23.61 31.79 30.18
CA THR A 59 -24.22 30.46 30.19
C THR A 59 -24.88 30.21 28.84
N ASP A 60 -24.12 29.61 27.94
CA ASP A 60 -24.62 29.15 26.66
C ASP A 60 -25.31 27.80 26.93
N THR A 61 -26.63 27.83 26.96
CA THR A 61 -27.42 26.62 26.86
C THR A 61 -27.22 26.11 25.44
N ARG A 62 -26.14 25.31 25.19
CA ARG A 62 -26.04 24.47 24.01
C ARG A 62 -27.28 23.57 24.01
N GLU A 63 -28.20 23.80 23.10
CA GLU A 63 -29.21 22.78 22.78
C GLU A 63 -28.46 21.48 22.54
N GLU A 64 -28.73 20.48 23.34
CA GLU A 64 -28.10 19.17 23.23
C GLU A 64 -28.51 18.58 21.88
N ARG A 65 -27.55 18.46 20.95
CA ARG A 65 -27.84 17.91 19.61
C ARG A 65 -28.55 16.58 19.76
N SER A 66 -29.56 16.32 18.94
CA SER A 66 -30.23 15.03 18.93
C SER A 66 -29.27 13.91 18.50
N THR A 67 -29.64 12.66 18.77
CA THR A 67 -28.85 11.50 18.31
C THR A 67 -28.81 11.46 16.78
N GLU A 68 -29.95 11.74 16.12
CA GLU A 68 -30.10 11.76 14.66
C GLU A 68 -29.23 12.86 14.03
N ASP A 69 -29.26 14.09 14.56
CA ASP A 69 -28.41 15.19 14.06
C ASP A 69 -26.91 14.85 14.19
N THR A 70 -26.52 14.22 15.32
CA THR A 70 -25.12 13.81 15.52
C THR A 70 -24.67 12.76 14.50
N GLN A 71 -25.54 11.79 14.18
CA GLN A 71 -25.24 10.73 13.19
C GLN A 71 -25.19 11.28 11.77
N GLU A 72 -26.07 12.23 11.45
CA GLU A 72 -26.08 12.90 10.14
C GLU A 72 -24.84 13.78 9.94
N ASP A 73 -24.50 14.58 10.96
CA ASP A 73 -23.29 15.42 10.95
C ASP A 73 -22.02 14.55 10.81
N PHE A 74 -21.96 13.43 11.52
CA PHE A 74 -20.85 12.48 11.40
C PHE A 74 -20.78 11.88 10.00
N SER A 75 -21.92 11.49 9.42
CA SER A 75 -21.97 10.95 8.05
C SER A 75 -21.46 11.96 7.02
N ARG A 76 -21.84 13.25 7.15
CA ARG A 76 -21.31 14.32 6.29
C ARG A 76 -19.81 14.52 6.47
N PHE A 77 -19.34 14.49 7.71
CA PHE A 77 -17.91 14.61 8.01
C PHE A 77 -17.08 13.49 7.36
N ILE A 78 -17.48 12.23 7.51
CA ILE A 78 -16.72 11.10 6.92
C ILE A 78 -16.83 11.06 5.40
N GLN A 79 -17.94 11.52 4.82
CA GLN A 79 -18.07 11.69 3.37
C GLN A 79 -17.11 12.75 2.86
N GLN A 80 -16.99 13.89 3.55
CA GLN A 80 -16.05 14.95 3.17
C GLN A 80 -14.59 14.42 3.26
N VAL A 81 -14.25 13.68 4.33
CA VAL A 81 -12.92 13.05 4.44
C VAL A 81 -12.66 12.12 3.26
N PHE A 82 -13.64 11.31 2.84
CA PHE A 82 -13.50 10.47 1.67
C PHE A 82 -13.22 11.27 0.40
N VAL A 83 -14.01 12.33 0.16
CA VAL A 83 -13.84 13.19 -1.03
C VAL A 83 -12.46 13.86 -1.03
N ASP A 84 -12.05 14.43 0.11
CA ASP A 84 -10.74 15.08 0.25
C ASP A 84 -9.59 14.12 -0.09
N GLU A 85 -9.63 12.88 0.44
CA GLU A 85 -8.59 11.87 0.22
C GLU A 85 -8.54 11.40 -1.24
N VAL A 86 -9.70 11.13 -1.86
CA VAL A 86 -9.71 10.61 -3.24
C VAL A 86 -9.38 11.68 -4.27
N THR A 87 -9.60 12.95 -3.96
CA THR A 87 -9.28 14.07 -4.85
C THR A 87 -7.89 14.68 -4.63
N ASP A 88 -7.10 14.15 -3.68
CA ASP A 88 -5.74 14.61 -3.41
C ASP A 88 -4.85 14.55 -4.66
N ASN A 89 -5.01 13.50 -5.46
CA ASN A 89 -4.35 13.38 -6.75
C ASN A 89 -5.18 12.59 -7.77
N SER A 90 -4.92 12.84 -9.05
CA SER A 90 -5.71 12.27 -10.15
C SER A 90 -5.54 10.75 -10.29
N ILE A 91 -4.40 10.18 -9.87
CA ILE A 91 -4.18 8.73 -9.89
C ILE A 91 -5.09 8.08 -8.87
N THR A 92 -5.07 8.55 -7.62
CA THR A 92 -5.94 8.05 -6.56
C THR A 92 -7.41 8.16 -6.94
N LEU A 93 -7.83 9.30 -7.51
CA LEU A 93 -9.21 9.50 -7.95
C LEU A 93 -9.63 8.48 -9.01
N ASN A 94 -8.79 8.28 -10.05
CA ASN A 94 -9.07 7.36 -11.16
C ASN A 94 -9.15 5.89 -10.72
N TYR A 95 -8.28 5.49 -9.79
CA TYR A 95 -8.28 4.14 -9.25
C TYR A 95 -9.40 3.88 -8.26
N THR A 96 -9.84 4.92 -7.53
CA THR A 96 -10.86 4.76 -6.49
C THR A 96 -12.27 4.83 -7.04
N LEU A 97 -12.52 5.70 -8.02
CA LEU A 97 -13.87 5.96 -8.54
C LEU A 97 -13.93 5.87 -10.06
N LYS A 98 -14.83 5.02 -10.55
CA LYS A 98 -15.24 5.02 -11.96
C LYS A 98 -16.29 6.10 -12.24
N ASN A 99 -17.20 6.35 -11.29
CA ASN A 99 -18.24 7.36 -11.39
C ASN A 99 -18.12 8.39 -10.26
N LYS A 100 -17.74 9.60 -10.59
CA LYS A 100 -17.53 10.73 -9.68
C LYS A 100 -18.86 11.40 -9.24
N SER A 101 -19.94 11.25 -10.05
CA SER A 101 -21.19 12.00 -9.87
C SER A 101 -21.89 11.80 -8.53
N PRO A 102 -21.93 10.58 -7.92
CA PRO A 102 -22.59 10.40 -6.62
C PRO A 102 -21.93 11.18 -5.47
N TYR A 103 -20.68 11.62 -5.66
CA TYR A 103 -19.88 12.32 -4.65
C TYR A 103 -19.77 13.82 -4.93
N GLU A 104 -20.48 14.33 -5.96
CA GLU A 104 -20.44 15.74 -6.36
C GLU A 104 -19.01 16.26 -6.64
N ILE A 105 -18.12 15.36 -7.10
CA ILE A 105 -16.74 15.71 -7.44
C ILE A 105 -16.74 16.37 -8.81
N GLU A 106 -16.39 17.66 -8.82
CA GLU A 106 -16.20 18.44 -10.05
C GLU A 106 -14.89 18.07 -10.76
N GLU A 107 -14.74 18.53 -12.01
CA GLU A 107 -13.47 18.43 -12.74
C GLU A 107 -12.36 19.15 -11.97
N THR A 108 -11.26 18.45 -11.75
CA THR A 108 -10.06 18.97 -11.07
C THR A 108 -8.89 19.07 -12.03
N GLU A 109 -7.99 20.02 -11.82
CA GLU A 109 -6.73 20.04 -12.55
C GLU A 109 -5.94 18.75 -12.29
N ALA A 110 -5.22 18.24 -13.31
CA ALA A 110 -4.40 17.06 -13.17
C ALA A 110 -3.33 17.26 -12.07
N SER A 111 -3.18 16.28 -11.19
CA SER A 111 -2.26 16.32 -10.05
C SER A 111 -1.66 14.96 -9.76
N LEU A 112 -0.37 14.92 -9.47
CA LEU A 112 0.34 13.76 -8.90
C LEU A 112 0.37 13.78 -7.36
N GLY A 113 -0.32 14.73 -6.74
CA GLY A 113 -0.18 15.03 -5.32
C GLY A 113 1.11 15.80 -5.03
N ASP A 114 1.47 15.90 -3.75
CA ASP A 114 2.70 16.59 -3.33
C ASP A 114 3.62 15.66 -2.52
N VAL A 115 4.92 15.93 -2.57
CA VAL A 115 5.97 15.15 -1.90
C VAL A 115 7.02 16.06 -1.26
N GLY A 116 7.76 15.51 -0.31
CA GLY A 116 8.80 16.23 0.43
C GLY A 116 8.34 16.70 1.80
N ILE A 117 9.23 17.38 2.51
CA ILE A 117 9.00 17.77 3.93
C ILE A 117 7.78 18.67 4.10
N ASP A 118 7.54 19.60 3.17
CA ASP A 118 6.44 20.55 3.30
C ASP A 118 5.08 19.84 3.10
N ALA A 119 5.00 18.90 2.16
CA ALA A 119 3.81 18.07 1.97
C ALA A 119 3.52 17.21 3.22
N MET A 120 4.56 16.61 3.81
CA MET A 120 4.39 15.83 5.06
C MET A 120 3.92 16.70 6.23
N ARG A 121 4.41 17.94 6.36
CA ARG A 121 3.95 18.89 7.37
C ARG A 121 2.49 19.30 7.16
N GLU A 122 2.09 19.50 5.92
CA GLU A 122 0.68 19.77 5.57
C GLU A 122 -0.21 18.58 5.95
N SER A 123 0.21 17.34 5.65
CA SER A 123 -0.49 16.12 6.08
C SER A 123 -0.65 16.03 7.60
N LEU A 124 0.37 16.42 8.38
CA LEU A 124 0.25 16.49 9.85
C LEU A 124 -0.76 17.54 10.28
N PHE A 125 -0.75 18.73 9.68
CA PHE A 125 -1.71 19.79 9.98
C PHE A 125 -3.14 19.36 9.64
N VAL A 126 -3.36 18.72 8.50
CA VAL A 126 -4.65 18.14 8.13
C VAL A 126 -5.08 17.08 9.14
N SER A 127 -4.17 16.20 9.58
CA SER A 127 -4.46 15.16 10.57
C SER A 127 -4.83 15.74 11.94
N GLU A 128 -4.15 16.81 12.38
CA GLU A 128 -4.48 17.51 13.64
C GLU A 128 -5.89 18.12 13.59
N ASN A 129 -6.23 18.80 12.49
CA ASN A 129 -7.56 19.41 12.31
C ASN A 129 -8.66 18.35 12.21
N ARG A 130 -8.43 17.26 11.48
CA ARG A 130 -9.39 16.16 11.39
C ARG A 130 -9.61 15.46 12.72
N LEU A 131 -8.53 15.24 13.50
CA LEU A 131 -8.64 14.67 14.84
C LEU A 131 -9.44 15.59 15.77
N ALA A 132 -9.16 16.89 15.75
CA ALA A 132 -9.91 17.86 16.53
C ALA A 132 -11.40 17.87 16.14
N SER A 133 -11.71 17.82 14.85
CA SER A 133 -13.10 17.74 14.34
C SER A 133 -13.77 16.43 14.76
N LEU A 134 -13.09 15.30 14.61
CA LEU A 134 -13.57 13.97 15.01
C LEU A 134 -13.92 13.93 16.51
N GLU A 135 -13.09 14.53 17.36
CA GLU A 135 -13.29 14.54 18.81
C GLU A 135 -14.44 15.46 19.28
N THR A 136 -15.07 16.24 18.39
CA THR A 136 -16.28 17.00 18.71
C THR A 136 -17.54 16.15 18.75
N PHE A 137 -17.54 14.98 18.13
CA PHE A 137 -18.71 14.10 18.08
C PHE A 137 -18.92 13.33 19.38
N GLU A 138 -20.16 13.27 19.85
CA GLU A 138 -20.54 12.49 21.01
C GLU A 138 -20.56 10.98 20.68
N TYR A 139 -19.48 10.28 20.95
CA TYR A 139 -19.27 8.86 20.62
C TYR A 139 -20.48 7.95 20.97
N LYS A 140 -21.14 8.20 22.11
CA LYS A 140 -22.29 7.40 22.58
C LYS A 140 -23.52 7.51 21.67
N LYS A 141 -23.66 8.60 20.92
CA LYS A 141 -24.77 8.85 20.00
C LYS A 141 -24.55 8.23 18.62
N LEU A 142 -23.31 7.80 18.31
CA LEU A 142 -22.95 7.18 17.03
C LEU A 142 -23.53 5.79 16.91
N THR A 143 -23.85 5.36 15.69
CA THR A 143 -24.18 3.95 15.39
C THR A 143 -22.96 3.05 15.59
N ASP A 144 -23.11 1.74 15.64
CA ASP A 144 -21.97 0.83 15.84
C ASP A 144 -20.98 0.86 14.66
N GLU A 145 -21.47 1.05 13.42
CA GLU A 145 -20.62 1.29 12.26
C GLU A 145 -19.86 2.62 12.37
N GLN A 146 -20.55 3.71 12.73
CA GLN A 146 -19.92 5.01 12.93
C GLN A 146 -18.89 4.99 14.06
N LYS A 147 -19.15 4.24 15.16
CA LYS A 147 -18.16 4.02 16.23
C LYS A 147 -16.91 3.29 15.72
N LEU A 148 -17.09 2.28 14.87
CA LEU A 148 -15.96 1.59 14.26
C LEU A 148 -15.12 2.55 13.40
N ILE A 149 -15.77 3.37 12.55
CA ILE A 149 -15.08 4.38 11.74
C ILE A 149 -14.36 5.41 12.63
N TYR A 150 -15.04 5.88 13.67
CA TYR A 150 -14.46 6.83 14.64
C TYR A 150 -13.19 6.26 15.28
N ASP A 151 -13.24 5.02 15.77
CA ASP A 151 -12.12 4.36 16.45
C ASP A 151 -10.92 4.19 15.51
N ILE A 152 -11.16 3.72 14.28
CA ILE A 152 -10.13 3.54 13.25
C ILE A 152 -9.50 4.89 12.88
N MET A 153 -10.31 5.88 12.51
CA MET A 153 -9.81 7.20 12.13
C MET A 153 -9.02 7.86 13.26
N LYS A 154 -9.54 7.82 14.50
CA LYS A 154 -8.85 8.38 15.66
C LYS A 154 -7.48 7.75 15.85
N LYS A 155 -7.37 6.43 15.70
CA LYS A 155 -6.11 5.73 15.84
C LYS A 155 -5.13 6.10 14.71
N MET A 156 -5.57 6.07 13.46
CA MET A 156 -4.75 6.40 12.30
C MET A 156 -4.24 7.86 12.35
N LEU A 157 -5.12 8.82 12.67
CA LEU A 157 -4.75 10.22 12.78
C LEU A 157 -3.71 10.43 13.89
N LYS A 158 -3.89 9.80 15.06
CA LYS A 158 -2.90 9.85 16.15
C LYS A 158 -1.56 9.23 15.75
N GLN A 159 -1.58 8.10 15.05
CA GLN A 159 -0.36 7.47 14.54
C GLN A 159 0.35 8.38 13.53
N ASN A 160 -0.37 9.04 12.61
CA ASN A 160 0.26 9.98 11.70
C ASN A 160 0.95 11.13 12.45
N LEU A 161 0.32 11.67 13.49
CA LEU A 161 0.93 12.73 14.33
C LEU A 161 2.19 12.26 15.08
N GLU A 162 2.33 10.96 15.39
CA GLU A 162 3.55 10.39 15.97
C GLU A 162 4.76 10.51 15.03
N SER A 163 4.55 10.65 13.70
CA SER A 163 5.61 10.80 12.70
C SER A 163 6.28 12.18 12.71
N SER A 164 5.73 13.18 13.40
CA SER A 164 6.16 14.59 13.33
C SER A 164 7.66 14.84 13.52
N GLU A 165 8.32 14.02 14.32
CA GLU A 165 9.78 14.06 14.53
C GLU A 165 10.58 13.12 13.63
N LEU A 166 9.93 12.42 12.70
CA LEU A 166 10.49 11.30 11.92
C LEU A 166 10.40 11.53 10.41
N LEU A 167 9.88 12.67 9.96
CA LEU A 167 9.59 12.97 8.56
C LEU A 167 10.81 12.79 7.64
N GLU A 168 12.01 13.13 8.11
CA GLU A 168 13.25 13.02 7.35
C GLU A 168 13.69 11.57 7.09
N TYR A 169 13.09 10.60 7.81
CA TYR A 169 13.36 9.16 7.65
C TYR A 169 12.49 8.52 6.58
N THR A 170 11.49 9.22 6.07
CA THR A 170 10.60 8.73 5.00
C THR A 170 11.40 8.38 3.75
N GLU A 171 11.01 7.29 3.08
CA GLU A 171 11.59 6.87 1.81
C GLU A 171 10.52 6.99 0.71
N TYR A 172 10.75 7.88 -0.27
CA TYR A 172 9.94 7.96 -1.49
C TYR A 172 10.43 6.99 -2.57
N LEU A 173 11.71 6.63 -2.50
CA LEU A 173 12.36 5.71 -3.43
C LEU A 173 12.63 4.37 -2.73
N GLY A 174 12.44 3.28 -3.43
CA GLY A 174 12.65 1.94 -2.88
C GLY A 174 12.76 0.91 -3.99
N VAL A 175 13.36 -0.23 -3.71
CA VAL A 175 13.65 -1.25 -4.74
C VAL A 175 12.36 -1.91 -5.22
N THR A 176 11.35 -2.09 -4.35
CA THR A 176 10.07 -2.73 -4.72
C THR A 176 8.89 -1.76 -4.69
N SER A 177 8.82 -0.88 -3.68
CA SER A 177 7.67 -0.01 -3.43
C SER A 177 7.95 1.48 -3.69
N GLY A 178 9.12 1.83 -4.21
CA GLY A 178 9.46 3.22 -4.50
C GLY A 178 8.66 3.82 -5.66
N ILE A 179 8.47 5.14 -5.62
CA ILE A 179 7.73 5.89 -6.65
C ILE A 179 8.29 5.63 -8.05
N GLN A 180 9.62 5.53 -8.21
CA GLN A 180 10.25 5.27 -9.51
C GLN A 180 9.85 3.89 -10.09
N ALA A 181 9.51 2.91 -9.25
CA ALA A 181 9.07 1.59 -9.69
C ALA A 181 7.54 1.55 -9.89
N GLN A 182 6.79 2.21 -9.02
CA GLN A 182 5.32 2.12 -9.00
C GLN A 182 4.64 3.06 -10.00
N LEU A 183 5.14 4.28 -10.16
CA LEU A 183 4.50 5.28 -11.04
C LEU A 183 4.30 4.80 -12.48
N PRO A 184 5.29 4.14 -13.14
CA PRO A 184 5.08 3.59 -14.48
C PRO A 184 3.98 2.54 -14.54
N ILE A 185 3.83 1.70 -13.50
CA ILE A 185 2.78 0.68 -13.44
C ILE A 185 1.41 1.35 -13.30
N LEU A 186 1.31 2.33 -12.40
CA LEU A 186 0.08 3.09 -12.20
C LEU A 186 -0.35 3.83 -13.49
N LEU A 187 0.60 4.40 -14.23
CA LEU A 187 0.32 5.03 -15.51
C LEU A 187 -0.09 4.01 -16.58
N ALA A 188 0.56 2.84 -16.63
CA ALA A 188 0.20 1.79 -17.58
C ALA A 188 -1.21 1.26 -17.36
N GLU A 189 -1.63 1.12 -16.11
CA GLU A 189 -2.96 0.61 -15.74
C GLU A 189 -4.01 1.72 -15.53
N TYR A 190 -3.66 3.02 -15.68
CA TYR A 190 -4.59 4.15 -15.54
C TYR A 190 -5.84 3.95 -16.42
N ASN A 191 -7.03 4.06 -15.84
CA ASN A 191 -8.27 3.72 -16.54
C ASN A 191 -8.75 4.87 -17.44
N PHE A 192 -9.19 4.56 -18.66
CA PHE A 192 -9.84 5.49 -19.56
C PHE A 192 -11.35 5.20 -19.57
N TYR A 193 -12.09 5.74 -18.61
CA TYR A 193 -13.54 5.65 -18.54
C TYR A 193 -14.20 6.66 -19.47
N SER A 194 -13.56 7.81 -19.68
CA SER A 194 -14.01 8.93 -20.49
C SER A 194 -12.85 9.53 -21.31
N LYS A 195 -13.16 10.47 -22.19
CA LYS A 195 -12.15 11.24 -22.93
C LYS A 195 -11.33 12.14 -22.00
N GLU A 196 -11.97 12.67 -20.97
CA GLU A 196 -11.34 13.50 -19.93
C GLU A 196 -10.22 12.73 -19.19
N ASP A 197 -10.42 11.43 -18.93
CA ASP A 197 -9.38 10.61 -18.30
C ASP A 197 -8.14 10.47 -19.20
N ILE A 198 -8.33 10.46 -20.53
CA ILE A 198 -7.21 10.45 -21.48
C ILE A 198 -6.46 11.78 -21.43
N ASP A 199 -7.18 12.89 -21.42
CA ASP A 199 -6.61 14.24 -21.35
C ASP A 199 -5.86 14.43 -20.01
N THR A 200 -6.47 14.03 -18.90
CA THR A 200 -5.84 14.05 -17.57
C THR A 200 -4.56 13.21 -17.52
N TYR A 201 -4.58 12.00 -18.09
CA TYR A 201 -3.39 11.16 -18.17
C TYR A 201 -2.23 11.86 -18.89
N LEU A 202 -2.50 12.50 -20.02
CA LEU A 202 -1.46 13.22 -20.78
C LEU A 202 -0.91 14.44 -20.00
N GLU A 203 -1.77 15.14 -19.26
CA GLU A 203 -1.29 16.21 -18.37
C GLU A 203 -0.44 15.67 -17.21
N LEU A 204 -0.78 14.50 -16.62
CA LEU A 204 0.02 13.86 -15.58
C LEU A 204 1.46 13.60 -16.05
N LEU A 205 1.67 13.16 -17.30
CA LEU A 205 3.01 12.93 -17.84
C LEU A 205 3.88 14.20 -17.79
N LYS A 206 3.29 15.38 -18.03
CA LYS A 206 4.00 16.68 -18.00
C LYS A 206 4.37 17.11 -16.59
N LEU A 207 3.69 16.61 -15.57
CA LEU A 207 3.94 16.94 -14.17
C LEU A 207 5.09 16.13 -13.55
N ILE A 208 5.48 14.99 -14.16
CA ILE A 208 6.50 14.09 -13.62
C ILE A 208 7.85 14.78 -13.37
N PRO A 209 8.37 15.64 -14.24
CA PRO A 209 9.65 16.33 -13.98
C PRO A 209 9.65 17.17 -12.70
N ASP A 210 8.59 17.95 -12.47
CA ASP A 210 8.47 18.78 -11.26
C ASP A 210 8.27 17.91 -10.01
N TYR A 211 7.53 16.81 -10.13
CA TYR A 211 7.32 15.84 -9.06
C TYR A 211 8.62 15.15 -8.65
N PHE A 212 9.40 14.66 -9.64
CA PHE A 212 10.70 14.04 -9.38
C PHE A 212 11.73 15.03 -8.85
N MET A 213 11.72 16.26 -9.31
CA MET A 213 12.59 17.31 -8.77
C MET A 213 12.35 17.55 -7.26
N LYS A 214 11.11 17.43 -6.78
CA LYS A 214 10.83 17.52 -5.34
C LYS A 214 11.43 16.33 -4.58
N ILE A 215 11.32 15.12 -5.13
CA ILE A 215 11.94 13.90 -4.57
C ILE A 215 13.46 14.03 -4.55
N GLU A 216 14.06 14.47 -5.66
CA GLU A 216 15.51 14.71 -5.75
C GLU A 216 15.99 15.72 -4.69
N ASN A 217 15.24 16.79 -4.47
CA ASN A 217 15.57 17.78 -3.44
C ASN A 217 15.46 17.18 -2.03
N PHE A 218 14.50 16.30 -1.80
CA PHE A 218 14.37 15.56 -0.54
C PHE A 218 15.56 14.63 -0.32
N GLU A 219 15.97 13.86 -1.32
CA GLU A 219 17.14 12.97 -1.24
C GLU A 219 18.44 13.76 -1.02
N ARG A 220 18.60 14.93 -1.66
CA ARG A 220 19.74 15.85 -1.41
C ARG A 220 19.73 16.35 0.04
N GLN A 221 18.57 16.61 0.62
CA GLN A 221 18.46 16.99 2.03
C GLN A 221 18.84 15.82 2.93
N LYS A 222 18.30 14.61 2.70
CA LYS A 222 18.69 13.40 3.43
C LYS A 222 20.20 13.16 3.40
N SER A 223 20.84 13.37 2.24
CA SER A 223 22.28 13.25 2.12
C SER A 223 23.03 14.24 3.03
N LYS A 224 22.61 15.50 3.11
CA LYS A 224 23.21 16.50 4.01
C LYS A 224 23.02 16.13 5.48
N ASP A 225 21.90 15.50 5.82
CA ASP A 225 21.54 15.12 7.19
C ASP A 225 22.11 13.74 7.58
N GLY A 226 22.86 13.09 6.65
CA GLY A 226 23.43 11.77 6.87
C GLY A 226 22.38 10.64 6.91
N LEU A 227 21.24 10.84 6.25
CA LEU A 227 20.12 9.90 6.17
C LEU A 227 19.95 9.27 4.77
N PHE A 228 20.85 9.57 3.83
CA PHE A 228 20.78 9.00 2.49
C PHE A 228 20.94 7.49 2.54
N MET A 229 20.22 6.81 1.66
CA MET A 229 20.20 5.34 1.55
C MET A 229 21.58 4.73 1.31
N SER A 230 21.72 3.43 1.49
CA SER A 230 22.95 2.71 1.21
C SER A 230 23.31 2.76 -0.28
N ASP A 231 24.62 2.70 -0.61
CA ASP A 231 25.08 2.67 -2.00
C ASP A 231 24.52 1.47 -2.78
N THR A 232 24.29 0.34 -2.11
CA THR A 232 23.68 -0.87 -2.72
C THR A 232 22.22 -0.57 -3.11
N THR A 233 21.45 0.04 -2.22
CA THR A 233 20.05 0.43 -2.48
C THR A 233 19.99 1.47 -3.60
N ALA A 234 20.81 2.53 -3.51
CA ALA A 234 20.88 3.57 -4.54
C ALA A 234 21.24 3.00 -5.91
N GLN A 235 22.19 2.04 -5.97
CA GLN A 235 22.57 1.40 -7.23
C GLN A 235 21.42 0.58 -7.82
N ALA A 236 20.69 -0.18 -6.99
CA ALA A 236 19.55 -0.96 -7.47
C ALA A 236 18.46 -0.06 -8.07
N ILE A 237 18.16 1.08 -7.43
CA ILE A 237 17.19 2.07 -7.94
C ILE A 237 17.69 2.71 -9.24
N ILE A 238 18.98 3.09 -9.30
CA ILE A 238 19.62 3.62 -10.51
C ILE A 238 19.51 2.63 -11.68
N ASP A 239 19.75 1.35 -11.42
CA ASP A 239 19.69 0.32 -12.46
C ASP A 239 18.26 0.12 -12.96
N GLN A 240 17.25 0.16 -12.09
CA GLN A 240 15.83 0.15 -12.49
C GLN A 240 15.47 1.38 -13.35
N CYS A 241 15.89 2.58 -12.95
CA CYS A 241 15.64 3.79 -13.74
C CYS A 241 16.29 3.68 -15.12
N LYS A 242 17.54 3.20 -15.18
CA LYS A 242 18.25 2.99 -16.46
C LYS A 242 17.58 1.97 -17.35
N GLU A 243 17.08 0.88 -16.78
CA GLU A 243 16.33 -0.12 -17.55
C GLU A 243 15.06 0.49 -18.14
N PHE A 244 14.30 1.24 -17.33
CA PHE A 244 13.09 1.92 -17.77
C PHE A 244 13.34 2.88 -18.95
N ILE A 245 14.44 3.63 -18.95
CA ILE A 245 14.79 4.59 -20.01
C ILE A 245 15.57 3.97 -21.18
N SER A 246 16.08 2.74 -21.05
CA SER A 246 16.94 2.10 -22.08
C SER A 246 16.23 1.97 -23.43
N HIS A 247 14.91 1.89 -23.43
CA HIS A 247 14.05 1.76 -24.60
C HIS A 247 13.18 3.02 -24.80
N SER A 248 13.74 4.21 -24.69
CA SER A 248 13.00 5.49 -24.67
C SER A 248 12.04 5.68 -25.86
N SER A 249 12.43 5.29 -27.08
CA SER A 249 11.60 5.43 -28.30
C SER A 249 10.54 4.33 -28.44
N ASP A 250 10.66 3.23 -27.71
CA ASP A 250 9.81 2.04 -27.72
C ASP A 250 9.42 1.65 -26.28
N ASN A 251 9.29 2.65 -25.39
CA ASN A 251 8.93 2.46 -24.00
C ASN A 251 7.56 1.76 -23.91
N TYR A 252 7.42 0.88 -22.91
CA TYR A 252 6.17 0.11 -22.75
C TYR A 252 4.95 0.99 -22.49
N LEU A 253 5.10 2.15 -21.85
CA LEU A 253 4.00 3.10 -21.66
C LEU A 253 3.41 3.57 -22.98
N ILE A 254 4.26 3.75 -24.02
CA ILE A 254 3.80 4.10 -25.36
C ILE A 254 2.92 2.96 -25.91
N LYS A 255 3.42 1.71 -25.84
CA LYS A 255 2.69 0.53 -26.36
C LYS A 255 1.38 0.27 -25.63
N VAL A 256 1.39 0.39 -24.31
CA VAL A 256 0.18 0.19 -23.49
C VAL A 256 -0.86 1.25 -23.82
N PHE A 257 -0.45 2.52 -23.91
CA PHE A 257 -1.33 3.62 -24.28
C PHE A 257 -1.93 3.39 -25.67
N ASP A 258 -1.10 3.09 -26.68
CA ASP A 258 -1.56 2.82 -28.05
C ASP A 258 -2.61 1.71 -28.08
N ASN A 259 -2.38 0.62 -27.34
CA ASN A 259 -3.31 -0.50 -27.23
C ASN A 259 -4.65 -0.11 -26.58
N LYS A 260 -4.61 0.78 -25.57
CA LYS A 260 -5.82 1.27 -24.89
C LYS A 260 -6.62 2.22 -25.78
N ILE A 261 -5.96 3.19 -26.41
CA ILE A 261 -6.59 4.19 -27.28
C ILE A 261 -7.24 3.56 -28.51
N ASN A 262 -6.56 2.59 -29.15
CA ASN A 262 -7.14 1.86 -30.27
C ASN A 262 -8.39 1.03 -29.93
N LYS A 263 -8.60 0.72 -28.64
CA LYS A 263 -9.79 0.01 -28.15
C LYS A 263 -10.84 0.95 -27.57
N PHE A 264 -10.49 2.22 -27.33
CA PHE A 264 -11.41 3.19 -26.75
C PHE A 264 -12.50 3.56 -27.77
N LYS A 265 -13.76 3.50 -27.34
CA LYS A 265 -14.91 3.78 -28.21
C LYS A 265 -15.26 5.26 -28.16
N GLY A 266 -15.57 5.84 -29.31
CA GLY A 266 -16.07 7.21 -29.42
C GLY A 266 -15.03 8.23 -29.86
N LEU A 267 -13.81 7.80 -30.25
CA LEU A 267 -12.82 8.63 -30.92
C LEU A 267 -12.85 8.42 -32.43
N SER A 268 -12.60 9.48 -33.20
CA SER A 268 -12.30 9.41 -34.63
C SER A 268 -10.87 8.90 -34.86
N GLU A 269 -10.58 8.43 -36.07
CA GLU A 269 -9.22 7.98 -36.44
C GLU A 269 -8.18 9.12 -36.28
N GLU A 270 -8.56 10.36 -36.56
CA GLU A 270 -7.71 11.54 -36.38
C GLU A 270 -7.40 11.78 -34.89
N GLU A 271 -8.42 11.66 -34.01
CA GLU A 271 -8.23 11.80 -32.56
C GLU A 271 -7.34 10.69 -32.01
N VAL A 272 -7.54 9.44 -32.44
CA VAL A 272 -6.69 8.29 -32.05
C VAL A 272 -5.25 8.58 -32.43
N SER A 273 -4.97 8.98 -33.70
CA SER A 273 -3.61 9.32 -34.13
C SER A 273 -3.02 10.47 -33.34
N SER A 274 -3.80 11.53 -33.07
CA SER A 274 -3.35 12.69 -32.30
C SER A 274 -2.97 12.31 -30.87
N TYR A 275 -3.77 11.47 -30.20
CA TYR A 275 -3.50 11.00 -28.85
C TYR A 275 -2.24 10.14 -28.78
N ILE A 276 -2.04 9.23 -29.75
CA ILE A 276 -0.84 8.38 -29.86
C ILE A 276 0.42 9.23 -30.02
N ASP A 277 0.40 10.20 -30.95
CA ASP A 277 1.53 11.10 -31.19
C ASP A 277 1.81 11.98 -29.97
N THR A 278 0.78 12.48 -29.31
CA THR A 278 0.91 13.31 -28.10
C THR A 278 1.51 12.48 -26.96
N ASN A 279 1.00 11.28 -26.69
CA ASN A 279 1.52 10.41 -25.64
C ASN A 279 3.01 10.10 -25.84
N LYS A 280 3.38 9.72 -27.06
CA LYS A 280 4.78 9.46 -27.40
C LYS A 280 5.66 10.68 -27.17
N LYS A 281 5.22 11.86 -27.57
CA LYS A 281 5.92 13.12 -27.38
C LYS A 281 6.06 13.45 -25.89
N GLU A 282 5.00 13.32 -25.10
CA GLU A 282 5.04 13.63 -23.68
C GLU A 282 5.93 12.62 -22.90
N ILE A 283 5.87 11.33 -23.21
CA ILE A 283 6.78 10.35 -22.60
C ILE A 283 8.24 10.67 -22.92
N THR A 284 8.56 10.90 -24.19
CA THR A 284 9.97 11.19 -24.57
C THR A 284 10.45 12.56 -24.13
N GLY A 285 9.55 13.53 -23.99
CA GLY A 285 9.88 14.92 -23.64
C GLY A 285 9.85 15.24 -22.15
N TYR A 286 9.12 14.49 -21.35
CA TYR A 286 8.96 14.75 -19.91
C TYR A 286 9.34 13.54 -19.04
N VAL A 287 8.77 12.36 -19.32
CA VAL A 287 8.97 11.20 -18.46
C VAL A 287 10.42 10.70 -18.51
N ILE A 288 10.94 10.45 -19.72
CA ILE A 288 12.32 9.95 -19.89
C ILE A 288 13.34 10.92 -19.28
N PRO A 289 13.31 12.24 -19.56
CA PRO A 289 14.24 13.18 -18.95
C PRO A 289 14.12 13.28 -17.41
N ALA A 290 12.93 13.06 -16.84
CA ALA A 290 12.76 13.03 -15.39
C ALA A 290 13.51 11.85 -14.76
N TYR A 291 13.40 10.65 -15.34
CA TYR A 291 14.15 9.47 -14.90
C TYR A 291 15.67 9.61 -15.12
N GLU A 292 16.09 10.26 -16.20
CA GLU A 292 17.51 10.61 -16.41
C GLU A 292 18.02 11.53 -15.28
N SER A 293 17.26 12.59 -14.95
CA SER A 293 17.60 13.52 -13.86
C SER A 293 17.68 12.82 -12.50
N LEU A 294 16.71 11.95 -12.20
CA LEU A 294 16.71 11.16 -10.97
C LEU A 294 17.94 10.24 -10.90
N THR A 295 18.28 9.57 -12.01
CA THR A 295 19.47 8.71 -12.13
C THR A 295 20.76 9.51 -11.88
N ASP A 296 20.90 10.68 -12.46
CA ASP A 296 22.06 11.57 -12.29
C ASP A 296 22.15 12.06 -10.84
N THR A 297 21.01 12.43 -10.24
CA THR A 297 20.93 12.86 -8.85
C THR A 297 21.39 11.76 -7.92
N LEU A 298 20.81 10.56 -8.00
CA LEU A 298 21.18 9.44 -7.14
C LEU A 298 22.66 9.05 -7.34
N THR A 299 23.15 9.06 -8.59
CA THR A 299 24.56 8.79 -8.90
C THR A 299 25.46 9.80 -8.21
N SER A 300 25.10 11.07 -8.18
CA SER A 300 25.87 12.13 -7.52
C SER A 300 25.87 12.04 -5.99
N LEU A 301 24.84 11.41 -5.41
CA LEU A 301 24.67 11.24 -3.97
C LEU A 301 25.27 9.94 -3.44
N LYS A 302 25.62 8.98 -4.30
CA LYS A 302 26.32 7.77 -3.87
C LYS A 302 27.61 8.11 -3.13
N GLY A 303 27.91 7.33 -2.09
CA GLY A 303 29.03 7.56 -1.19
C GLY A 303 28.75 8.56 -0.08
N THR A 304 27.56 9.18 -0.05
CA THR A 304 27.15 10.06 1.06
C THR A 304 26.35 9.32 2.14
N GLY A 305 25.89 8.10 1.85
CA GLY A 305 25.25 7.22 2.82
C GLY A 305 26.21 6.83 3.93
N VAL A 306 25.88 7.18 5.18
CA VAL A 306 26.77 6.93 6.34
C VAL A 306 26.45 5.63 7.04
N ASN A 307 25.35 4.95 6.68
CA ASN A 307 24.87 3.76 7.36
C ASN A 307 24.50 2.64 6.38
N PRO A 308 25.36 1.62 6.24
CA PRO A 308 25.06 0.45 5.41
C PRO A 308 24.27 -0.65 6.16
N ASN A 309 23.90 -0.45 7.42
CA ASN A 309 23.43 -1.50 8.32
C ASN A 309 21.96 -1.30 8.77
N GLY A 310 21.15 -0.63 7.98
CA GLY A 310 19.73 -0.44 8.27
C GLY A 310 19.45 0.67 9.29
N LEU A 311 18.17 0.82 9.66
CA LEU A 311 17.67 1.97 10.43
C LEU A 311 18.33 2.14 11.80
N CYS A 312 18.70 1.06 12.50
CA CYS A 312 19.27 1.14 13.84
C CYS A 312 20.58 1.95 13.92
N GLY A 313 21.25 2.16 12.80
CA GLY A 313 22.46 2.98 12.71
C GLY A 313 22.19 4.50 12.76
N TYR A 314 20.96 4.93 12.58
CA TYR A 314 20.57 6.33 12.64
C TYR A 314 20.10 6.75 14.04
N LYS A 315 20.21 8.05 14.36
CA LYS A 315 19.91 8.60 15.70
C LYS A 315 18.50 8.27 16.21
N LYS A 316 17.47 8.38 15.35
CA LYS A 316 16.07 8.03 15.66
C LYS A 316 15.61 6.76 14.93
N GLY A 317 16.52 6.01 14.32
CA GLY A 317 16.19 4.89 13.43
C GLY A 317 15.37 3.81 14.12
N LYS A 318 15.66 3.48 15.40
CA LYS A 318 14.83 2.52 16.15
C LYS A 318 13.42 3.03 16.38
N LYS A 319 13.24 4.32 16.73
CA LYS A 319 11.92 4.94 16.90
C LYS A 319 11.16 4.94 15.57
N TYR A 320 11.86 5.20 14.45
CA TYR A 320 11.25 5.14 13.13
C TYR A 320 10.87 3.71 12.74
N TYR A 321 11.68 2.73 13.07
CA TYR A 321 11.35 1.32 12.84
C TYR A 321 10.12 0.87 13.63
N GLU A 322 10.02 1.25 14.92
CA GLU A 322 8.82 1.00 15.74
C GLU A 322 7.57 1.63 15.11
N TYR A 323 7.69 2.87 14.63
CA TYR A 323 6.63 3.58 13.92
C TYR A 323 6.22 2.83 12.63
N LEU A 324 7.19 2.43 11.80
CA LEU A 324 6.91 1.68 10.57
C LEU A 324 6.20 0.35 10.84
N VAL A 325 6.69 -0.43 11.80
CA VAL A 325 6.07 -1.71 12.15
C VAL A 325 4.63 -1.49 12.60
N LYS A 326 4.39 -0.55 13.51
CA LYS A 326 3.06 -0.24 14.02
C LYS A 326 2.10 0.20 12.92
N THR A 327 2.51 1.13 12.07
CA THR A 327 1.66 1.69 11.02
C THR A 327 1.38 0.71 9.89
N LYS A 328 2.40 -0.01 9.42
CA LYS A 328 2.24 -1.01 8.36
C LYS A 328 1.43 -2.23 8.81
N THR A 329 1.63 -2.69 10.04
CA THR A 329 0.97 -3.92 10.50
C THR A 329 -0.38 -3.70 11.15
N GLY A 330 -0.64 -2.50 11.71
CA GLY A 330 -1.82 -2.25 12.52
C GLY A 330 -1.82 -2.98 13.88
N SER A 331 -0.67 -3.55 14.28
CA SER A 331 -0.48 -4.23 15.57
C SER A 331 0.10 -3.28 16.60
N ASP A 332 -0.34 -3.38 17.85
CA ASP A 332 0.18 -2.62 18.99
C ASP A 332 1.29 -3.34 19.77
N HIS A 333 1.68 -4.54 19.34
CA HIS A 333 2.78 -5.27 19.97
C HIS A 333 4.09 -4.50 19.89
N SER A 334 4.82 -4.46 21.00
CA SER A 334 6.19 -3.94 21.01
C SER A 334 7.12 -4.84 20.17
N ILE A 335 8.22 -4.27 19.66
CA ILE A 335 9.23 -5.05 18.92
C ILE A 335 9.74 -6.25 19.74
N LYS A 336 9.81 -6.12 21.07
CA LYS A 336 10.19 -7.22 21.95
C LYS A 336 9.17 -8.35 21.91
N GLU A 337 7.89 -8.04 22.05
CA GLU A 337 6.80 -9.04 21.99
C GLU A 337 6.75 -9.73 20.64
N ILE A 338 6.82 -8.95 19.54
CA ILE A 338 6.91 -9.50 18.18
C ILE A 338 8.09 -10.46 18.06
N ASN A 339 9.27 -10.04 18.52
CA ASN A 339 10.47 -10.86 18.48
C ASN A 339 10.32 -12.19 19.26
N ASP A 340 9.68 -12.14 20.43
CA ASP A 340 9.41 -13.34 21.25
C ASP A 340 8.35 -14.24 20.56
N MET A 341 7.33 -13.67 19.90
CA MET A 341 6.35 -14.41 19.08
C MET A 341 7.03 -15.14 17.93
N LEU A 342 7.91 -14.45 17.18
CA LEU A 342 8.63 -15.03 16.06
C LEU A 342 9.51 -16.21 16.52
N ASP A 343 10.29 -16.04 17.60
CA ASP A 343 11.14 -17.12 18.15
C ASP A 343 10.30 -18.34 18.56
N LYS A 344 9.15 -18.13 19.17
CA LYS A 344 8.22 -19.20 19.56
C LYS A 344 7.70 -19.94 18.32
N LYS A 345 7.27 -19.23 17.28
CA LYS A 345 6.71 -19.83 16.05
C LYS A 345 7.79 -20.57 15.26
N ILE A 346 9.00 -20.01 15.10
CA ILE A 346 10.14 -20.69 14.48
C ILE A 346 10.45 -22.01 15.20
N LYS A 347 10.53 -21.97 16.53
CA LYS A 347 10.82 -23.16 17.34
C LYS A 347 9.73 -24.23 17.21
N GLN A 348 8.47 -23.81 17.21
CA GLN A 348 7.33 -24.73 17.04
C GLN A 348 7.34 -25.39 15.66
N ALA A 349 7.51 -24.61 14.60
CA ALA A 349 7.59 -25.09 13.23
C ALA A 349 8.78 -26.04 13.04
N SER A 350 9.98 -25.66 13.49
CA SER A 350 11.19 -26.49 13.39
C SER A 350 11.03 -27.83 14.11
N LYS A 351 10.40 -27.83 15.31
CA LYS A 351 10.11 -29.06 16.05
C LYS A 351 9.15 -29.96 15.29
N TYR A 352 8.09 -29.41 14.71
CA TYR A 352 7.13 -30.15 13.91
C TYR A 352 7.77 -30.75 12.67
N MET A 353 8.51 -29.94 11.89
CA MET A 353 9.21 -30.39 10.68
C MET A 353 10.22 -31.50 10.99
N SER A 354 11.05 -31.34 12.03
CA SER A 354 11.99 -32.38 12.45
C SER A 354 11.31 -33.68 12.81
N LYS A 355 10.13 -33.62 13.48
CA LYS A 355 9.35 -34.80 13.81
C LYS A 355 8.84 -35.50 12.54
N ILE A 356 8.26 -34.76 11.60
CA ILE A 356 7.77 -35.33 10.34
C ILE A 356 8.89 -35.96 9.53
N ILE A 357 10.04 -35.28 9.40
CA ILE A 357 11.21 -35.83 8.68
C ILE A 357 11.68 -37.16 9.30
N THR A 358 11.61 -37.28 10.62
CA THR A 358 12.05 -38.50 11.32
C THR A 358 11.02 -39.62 11.27
N ASP A 359 9.75 -39.29 11.57
CA ASP A 359 8.67 -40.27 11.76
C ASP A 359 7.97 -40.68 10.47
N SER A 360 8.06 -39.84 9.42
CA SER A 360 7.35 -40.01 8.15
C SER A 360 8.18 -39.43 7.00
N PRO A 361 9.37 -39.99 6.67
CA PRO A 361 10.26 -39.46 5.63
C PRO A 361 9.58 -39.38 4.25
N ASP A 362 8.61 -40.23 3.98
CA ASP A 362 7.85 -40.20 2.71
C ASP A 362 7.09 -38.87 2.53
N ILE A 363 6.52 -38.33 3.61
CA ILE A 363 5.84 -37.02 3.61
C ILE A 363 6.83 -35.90 3.26
N TYR A 364 8.05 -35.97 3.79
CA TYR A 364 9.09 -35.01 3.42
C TYR A 364 9.45 -35.12 1.93
N TYR A 365 9.64 -36.34 1.40
CA TYR A 365 9.91 -36.54 -0.02
C TYR A 365 8.77 -36.02 -0.90
N GLU A 366 7.52 -36.26 -0.55
CA GLU A 366 6.35 -35.76 -1.25
C GLU A 366 6.31 -34.24 -1.22
N SER A 367 6.60 -33.60 -0.08
CA SER A 367 6.65 -32.14 0.05
C SER A 367 7.72 -31.47 -0.82
N GLN A 368 8.80 -32.18 -1.18
CA GLN A 368 9.83 -31.66 -2.08
C GLN A 368 9.46 -31.80 -3.57
N ASN A 369 8.46 -32.62 -3.89
CA ASN A 369 8.06 -32.96 -5.27
C ASN A 369 6.57 -32.71 -5.50
N ILE A 370 6.04 -31.61 -4.93
CA ILE A 370 4.63 -31.28 -5.04
C ILE A 370 4.22 -31.10 -6.48
N LYS A 371 3.11 -31.70 -6.84
CA LYS A 371 2.35 -31.40 -8.04
C LYS A 371 1.00 -30.85 -7.64
N TYR A 372 0.77 -29.61 -7.99
CA TYR A 372 -0.56 -29.02 -7.85
C TYR A 372 -1.51 -29.56 -8.91
N PRO A 373 -2.84 -29.50 -8.68
CA PRO A 373 -3.81 -30.12 -9.57
C PRO A 373 -3.92 -29.47 -10.95
N TYR A 374 -3.45 -28.23 -11.09
CA TYR A 374 -3.57 -27.45 -12.32
C TYR A 374 -2.27 -26.68 -12.61
N ASP A 375 -1.86 -26.66 -13.88
CA ASP A 375 -0.74 -25.87 -14.38
C ASP A 375 -1.19 -24.52 -14.98
N ASP A 376 -2.49 -24.42 -15.33
CA ASP A 376 -3.08 -23.22 -15.89
C ASP A 376 -3.66 -22.33 -14.78
N PRO A 377 -3.26 -21.04 -14.71
CA PRO A 377 -3.74 -20.11 -13.69
C PRO A 377 -5.26 -19.95 -13.67
N LYS A 378 -5.92 -19.96 -14.83
CA LYS A 378 -7.38 -19.80 -14.90
C LYS A 378 -8.12 -21.05 -14.38
N GLU A 379 -7.59 -22.22 -14.65
CA GLU A 379 -8.13 -23.48 -14.08
C GLU A 379 -7.93 -23.50 -12.56
N THR A 380 -6.78 -23.03 -12.07
CA THR A 380 -6.51 -22.88 -10.65
C THR A 380 -7.54 -21.93 -9.99
N ILE A 381 -7.79 -20.75 -10.55
CA ILE A 381 -8.78 -19.81 -10.04
C ILE A 381 -10.18 -20.43 -10.01
N ASN A 382 -10.59 -21.10 -11.10
CA ASN A 382 -11.89 -21.78 -11.19
C ASN A 382 -12.05 -22.90 -10.14
N HIS A 383 -10.96 -23.61 -9.84
CA HIS A 383 -10.96 -24.62 -8.78
C HIS A 383 -11.11 -23.96 -7.40
N LEU A 384 -10.28 -22.96 -7.10
CA LEU A 384 -10.30 -22.25 -5.83
C LEU A 384 -11.66 -21.62 -5.55
N GLN A 385 -12.29 -20.98 -6.54
CA GLN A 385 -13.62 -20.38 -6.43
C GLN A 385 -14.71 -21.40 -5.98
N LYS A 386 -14.55 -22.65 -6.38
CA LYS A 386 -15.47 -23.73 -5.95
C LYS A 386 -15.10 -24.29 -4.58
N ALA A 387 -13.80 -24.47 -4.34
CA ALA A 387 -13.29 -25.11 -3.14
C ALA A 387 -13.53 -24.27 -1.86
N VAL A 388 -13.47 -22.93 -1.96
CA VAL A 388 -13.68 -22.02 -0.82
C VAL A 388 -15.10 -22.02 -0.27
N LYS A 389 -16.11 -22.43 -1.04
CA LYS A 389 -17.54 -22.36 -0.64
C LYS A 389 -17.87 -23.11 0.65
N LYS A 390 -17.06 -24.12 1.01
CA LYS A 390 -17.25 -24.91 2.20
C LYS A 390 -16.97 -24.10 3.48
N ASP A 391 -15.84 -23.44 3.52
CA ASP A 391 -15.27 -22.88 4.76
C ASP A 391 -15.28 -21.35 4.77
N PHE A 392 -15.70 -20.71 3.68
CA PHE A 392 -15.77 -19.25 3.53
C PHE A 392 -17.22 -18.81 3.21
N PRO A 393 -17.62 -17.57 3.58
CA PRO A 393 -18.94 -17.06 3.26
C PRO A 393 -19.15 -16.95 1.75
N GLU A 394 -20.40 -16.92 1.30
CA GLU A 394 -20.71 -16.84 -0.13
C GLU A 394 -20.43 -15.45 -0.68
N LEU A 395 -19.80 -15.39 -1.85
CA LEU A 395 -19.74 -14.21 -2.71
C LEU A 395 -20.86 -14.25 -3.75
N SER A 396 -21.27 -13.09 -4.21
CA SER A 396 -22.26 -12.96 -5.28
C SER A 396 -21.73 -13.59 -6.59
N ASP A 397 -22.62 -14.22 -7.35
CA ASP A 397 -22.28 -14.88 -8.63
C ASP A 397 -21.95 -13.87 -9.75
N ASN A 398 -22.18 -12.57 -9.54
CA ASN A 398 -21.85 -11.51 -10.51
C ASN A 398 -20.38 -11.04 -10.42
N ILE A 399 -19.60 -11.53 -9.45
CA ILE A 399 -18.17 -11.23 -9.36
C ILE A 399 -17.43 -11.94 -10.49
N SER A 400 -16.88 -11.16 -11.41
CA SER A 400 -16.03 -11.66 -12.50
C SER A 400 -14.56 -11.67 -12.09
N CYS A 401 -13.78 -12.58 -12.69
CA CYS A 401 -12.34 -12.64 -12.54
C CYS A 401 -11.69 -13.00 -13.87
N ASP A 402 -11.04 -12.02 -14.48
CA ASP A 402 -10.26 -12.23 -15.69
C ASP A 402 -8.78 -12.44 -15.37
N VAL A 403 -8.07 -13.18 -16.23
CA VAL A 403 -6.63 -13.37 -16.16
C VAL A 403 -5.98 -12.58 -17.28
N LYS A 404 -5.03 -11.72 -16.92
CA LYS A 404 -4.16 -11.02 -17.87
C LYS A 404 -2.70 -11.41 -17.62
N TYR A 405 -1.93 -11.48 -18.71
CA TYR A 405 -0.49 -11.72 -18.61
C TYR A 405 0.26 -10.39 -18.59
N VAL A 406 1.29 -10.33 -17.73
CA VAL A 406 2.18 -9.17 -17.61
C VAL A 406 2.93 -8.93 -18.90
N ASP A 407 3.03 -7.67 -19.36
CA ASP A 407 3.84 -7.31 -20.52
C ASP A 407 5.31 -7.69 -20.31
N LYS A 408 5.97 -8.14 -21.38
CA LYS A 408 7.36 -8.64 -21.33
C LYS A 408 8.34 -7.64 -20.70
N SER A 409 8.12 -6.36 -20.91
CA SER A 409 8.98 -5.29 -20.40
C SER A 409 8.89 -5.08 -18.88
N LEU A 410 7.82 -5.59 -18.25
CA LEU A 410 7.60 -5.50 -16.80
C LEU A 410 7.89 -6.81 -16.06
N GLN A 411 8.11 -7.91 -16.79
CA GLN A 411 8.20 -9.25 -16.20
C GLN A 411 9.35 -9.41 -15.21
N ASP A 412 10.47 -8.72 -15.41
CA ASP A 412 11.64 -8.84 -14.53
C ASP A 412 11.45 -8.17 -13.18
N SER A 413 10.56 -7.17 -13.12
CA SER A 413 10.32 -6.35 -11.92
C SER A 413 9.09 -6.77 -11.12
N LEU A 414 8.21 -7.62 -11.66
CA LEU A 414 6.93 -7.97 -11.02
C LEU A 414 6.93 -9.39 -10.46
N SER A 415 6.12 -9.60 -9.42
CA SER A 415 5.83 -10.89 -8.78
C SER A 415 5.20 -11.89 -9.75
N PRO A 416 5.16 -13.20 -9.41
CA PRO A 416 4.59 -14.23 -10.29
C PRO A 416 3.09 -14.04 -10.55
N ALA A 417 2.37 -13.45 -9.61
CA ALA A 417 0.98 -13.03 -9.78
C ALA A 417 0.72 -11.80 -8.90
N PHE A 418 -0.27 -10.99 -9.26
CA PHE A 418 -0.79 -9.92 -8.41
C PHE A 418 -2.23 -9.57 -8.77
N TYR A 419 -2.95 -9.09 -7.79
CA TYR A 419 -4.30 -8.55 -7.92
C TYR A 419 -4.24 -7.02 -7.92
N LEU A 420 -4.91 -6.40 -8.89
CA LEU A 420 -5.10 -4.96 -8.90
C LEU A 420 -6.55 -4.66 -8.47
N THR A 421 -6.69 -4.00 -7.33
CA THR A 421 -7.99 -3.65 -6.76
C THR A 421 -8.76 -2.73 -7.72
N PRO A 422 -9.97 -3.09 -8.15
CA PRO A 422 -10.80 -2.23 -9.00
C PRO A 422 -11.36 -1.04 -8.22
N ALA A 423 -11.90 -0.06 -8.94
CA ALA A 423 -12.62 1.05 -8.33
C ALA A 423 -13.75 0.55 -7.41
N VAL A 424 -14.00 1.27 -6.31
CA VAL A 424 -14.97 0.86 -5.27
C VAL A 424 -16.39 0.69 -5.81
N ASP A 425 -16.75 1.45 -6.82
CA ASP A 425 -18.02 1.38 -7.55
C ASP A 425 -17.99 0.45 -8.77
N ASN A 426 -16.92 -0.37 -8.92
CA ASN A 426 -16.73 -1.36 -9.99
C ASN A 426 -16.15 -2.68 -9.46
N TYR A 427 -16.27 -2.96 -8.17
CA TYR A 427 -15.66 -4.11 -7.49
C TYR A 427 -16.06 -5.49 -8.03
N GLU A 428 -17.11 -5.55 -8.85
CA GLU A 428 -17.56 -6.80 -9.49
C GLU A 428 -16.67 -7.24 -10.65
N ASN A 429 -15.82 -6.36 -11.20
CA ASN A 429 -14.98 -6.63 -12.36
C ASN A 429 -13.50 -6.68 -11.95
N ASN A 430 -12.96 -7.89 -11.85
CA ASN A 430 -11.64 -8.12 -11.28
C ASN A 430 -10.68 -8.70 -12.30
N VAL A 431 -9.38 -8.42 -12.12
CA VAL A 431 -8.31 -8.94 -12.94
C VAL A 431 -7.18 -9.46 -12.06
N ILE A 432 -6.75 -10.70 -12.32
CA ILE A 432 -5.51 -11.26 -11.79
C ILE A 432 -4.45 -11.19 -12.89
N TYR A 433 -3.32 -10.58 -12.56
CA TYR A 433 -2.18 -10.48 -13.46
C TYR A 433 -1.23 -11.65 -13.21
N ILE A 434 -0.80 -12.34 -14.25
CA ILE A 434 0.12 -13.47 -14.20
C ILE A 434 1.41 -13.13 -14.94
N ASN A 435 2.52 -13.23 -14.25
CA ASN A 435 3.84 -13.07 -14.81
C ASN A 435 4.33 -14.41 -15.40
N ASN A 436 4.22 -14.56 -16.70
CA ASN A 436 4.59 -15.78 -17.42
C ASN A 436 6.03 -15.75 -17.95
N SER A 437 6.92 -14.99 -17.32
CA SER A 437 8.35 -15.03 -17.65
C SER A 437 8.95 -16.41 -17.33
N ALA A 438 10.04 -16.76 -18.03
CA ALA A 438 10.78 -17.98 -17.76
C ALA A 438 11.38 -18.09 -16.34
N LYS A 439 11.36 -16.99 -15.58
CA LYS A 439 11.78 -16.92 -14.18
C LYS A 439 10.83 -17.69 -13.25
N TYR A 440 9.56 -17.84 -13.63
CA TYR A 440 8.53 -18.46 -12.81
C TYR A 440 7.99 -19.75 -13.43
N ASP A 441 7.89 -20.78 -12.60
CA ASP A 441 7.24 -22.05 -12.94
C ASP A 441 5.75 -21.95 -12.54
N LEU A 442 4.89 -21.70 -13.53
CA LEU A 442 3.45 -21.51 -13.30
C LEU A 442 2.76 -22.74 -12.69
N SER A 443 3.34 -23.92 -12.82
CA SER A 443 2.83 -25.13 -12.16
C SER A 443 3.02 -25.13 -10.64
N LYS A 444 3.78 -24.16 -10.09
CA LYS A 444 4.11 -24.05 -8.67
C LYS A 444 3.49 -22.85 -7.95
N ILE A 445 2.77 -21.99 -8.66
CA ILE A 445 2.20 -20.76 -8.10
C ILE A 445 0.76 -20.92 -7.57
N PHE A 446 0.29 -22.14 -7.33
CA PHE A 446 -1.08 -22.41 -6.87
C PHE A 446 -1.45 -21.60 -5.62
N THR A 447 -0.58 -21.60 -4.62
CA THR A 447 -0.82 -20.86 -3.37
C THR A 447 -0.67 -19.35 -3.55
N THR A 448 0.21 -18.90 -4.45
CA THR A 448 0.28 -17.49 -4.85
C THR A 448 -1.02 -17.04 -5.54
N ILE A 449 -1.58 -17.88 -6.40
CA ILE A 449 -2.90 -17.60 -7.01
C ILE A 449 -3.99 -17.58 -5.93
N ALA A 450 -3.92 -18.44 -4.91
CA ALA A 450 -4.86 -18.40 -3.79
C ALA A 450 -4.73 -17.09 -2.97
N HIS A 451 -3.51 -16.58 -2.78
CA HIS A 451 -3.21 -15.30 -2.15
C HIS A 451 -3.88 -14.14 -2.91
N GLU A 452 -3.74 -14.11 -4.23
CA GLU A 452 -4.23 -13.02 -5.07
C GLU A 452 -5.74 -13.12 -5.39
N SER A 453 -6.28 -14.34 -5.47
CA SER A 453 -7.66 -14.55 -5.91
C SER A 453 -8.60 -15.07 -4.82
N TYR A 454 -8.86 -16.38 -4.77
CA TYR A 454 -9.77 -17.06 -3.83
C TYR A 454 -8.99 -17.99 -2.90
N PRO A 455 -9.08 -17.80 -1.57
CA PRO A 455 -9.86 -16.83 -0.82
C PRO A 455 -9.10 -15.54 -0.45
N GLY A 456 -8.05 -15.17 -1.20
CA GLY A 456 -7.15 -14.05 -0.89
C GLY A 456 -7.70 -12.67 -1.22
N HIS A 457 -6.86 -11.81 -1.83
CA HIS A 457 -7.14 -10.38 -1.99
C HIS A 457 -8.41 -10.06 -2.78
N LEU A 458 -8.61 -10.69 -3.94
CA LEU A 458 -9.84 -10.49 -4.72
C LEU A 458 -11.07 -10.83 -3.88
N TYR A 459 -11.04 -11.98 -3.21
CA TYR A 459 -12.16 -12.43 -2.39
C TYR A 459 -12.40 -11.49 -1.20
N GLN A 460 -11.33 -11.07 -0.51
CA GLN A 460 -11.37 -10.13 0.61
C GLN A 460 -12.01 -8.79 0.20
N ASN A 461 -11.51 -8.21 -0.90
CA ASN A 461 -12.01 -6.93 -1.41
C ASN A 461 -13.48 -7.01 -1.84
N CYS A 462 -13.83 -8.00 -2.66
CA CYS A 462 -15.20 -8.16 -3.14
C CYS A 462 -16.17 -8.47 -2.01
N TYR A 463 -15.77 -9.28 -1.04
CA TYR A 463 -16.63 -9.60 0.10
C TYR A 463 -16.89 -8.35 0.95
N PHE A 464 -15.84 -7.60 1.29
CA PHE A 464 -15.98 -6.37 2.06
C PHE A 464 -16.86 -5.35 1.31
N ALA A 465 -16.58 -5.10 0.02
CA ALA A 465 -17.37 -4.20 -0.80
C ALA A 465 -18.87 -4.61 -0.87
N SER A 466 -19.15 -5.91 -0.92
CA SER A 466 -20.53 -6.45 -0.93
C SER A 466 -21.31 -6.17 0.36
N THR A 467 -20.63 -5.85 1.45
CA THR A 467 -21.29 -5.42 2.72
C THR A 467 -21.80 -3.98 2.65
N ASN A 468 -21.53 -3.26 1.55
CA ASN A 468 -21.88 -1.85 1.35
C ASN A 468 -21.35 -0.94 2.46
N PRO A 469 -20.03 -0.96 2.74
CA PRO A 469 -19.47 -0.13 3.79
C PRO A 469 -19.56 1.36 3.44
N SER A 470 -19.47 2.23 4.45
CA SER A 470 -19.28 3.66 4.21
C SER A 470 -18.07 3.90 3.30
N PRO A 471 -18.15 4.80 2.29
CA PRO A 471 -17.07 5.01 1.30
C PRO A 471 -15.70 5.26 1.91
N VAL A 472 -15.61 5.98 3.03
CA VAL A 472 -14.34 6.21 3.75
C VAL A 472 -13.65 4.91 4.18
N ARG A 473 -14.41 3.81 4.40
CA ARG A 473 -13.85 2.52 4.76
C ARG A 473 -13.10 1.85 3.60
N SER A 474 -13.48 2.15 2.37
CA SER A 474 -12.86 1.58 1.17
C SER A 474 -11.47 2.17 0.86
N ILE A 475 -11.14 3.33 1.44
CA ILE A 475 -9.81 3.95 1.28
C ILE A 475 -8.90 3.74 2.50
N ILE A 476 -9.40 3.13 3.57
CA ILE A 476 -8.56 2.73 4.71
C ILE A 476 -7.73 1.53 4.29
N ASN A 477 -6.42 1.67 4.38
CA ASN A 477 -5.48 0.57 4.18
C ASN A 477 -4.70 0.27 5.48
N ILE A 478 -4.69 -0.99 5.88
CA ILE A 478 -3.84 -1.54 6.94
C ILE A 478 -3.15 -2.77 6.34
N ASP A 479 -1.90 -2.60 5.92
CA ASP A 479 -1.18 -3.65 5.20
C ASP A 479 -1.16 -4.98 5.97
N GLY A 480 -1.03 -4.93 7.31
CA GLY A 480 -1.08 -6.14 8.13
C GLY A 480 -2.42 -6.88 8.08
N TYR A 481 -3.55 -6.16 7.95
CA TYR A 481 -4.84 -6.80 7.73
C TYR A 481 -4.93 -7.39 6.32
N THR A 482 -4.52 -6.63 5.31
CA THR A 482 -4.64 -7.03 3.90
C THR A 482 -3.69 -8.18 3.57
N GLU A 483 -2.39 -8.00 3.81
CA GLU A 483 -1.36 -9.00 3.53
C GLU A 483 -1.39 -10.18 4.50
N GLY A 484 -1.78 -9.92 5.75
CA GLY A 484 -2.03 -10.98 6.73
C GLY A 484 -3.14 -11.93 6.29
N TRP A 485 -4.24 -11.39 5.71
CA TRP A 485 -5.29 -12.20 5.11
C TRP A 485 -4.82 -12.93 3.86
N GLY A 486 -4.10 -12.24 2.94
CA GLY A 486 -3.51 -12.87 1.76
C GLY A 486 -2.60 -14.05 2.13
N THR A 487 -1.74 -13.86 3.14
CA THR A 487 -0.88 -14.93 3.69
C THR A 487 -1.71 -16.06 4.32
N TYR A 488 -2.77 -15.73 5.06
CA TYR A 488 -3.68 -16.74 5.61
C TYR A 488 -4.34 -17.56 4.50
N ALA A 489 -4.77 -16.91 3.42
CA ALA A 489 -5.35 -17.54 2.24
C ALA A 489 -4.33 -18.40 1.48
N GLU A 490 -3.09 -17.93 1.34
CA GLU A 490 -1.99 -18.68 0.73
C GLU A 490 -1.73 -19.99 1.48
N LEU A 491 -1.60 -19.92 2.80
CA LEU A 491 -1.38 -21.10 3.63
C LEU A 491 -2.58 -22.04 3.63
N TYR A 492 -3.78 -21.50 3.59
CA TYR A 492 -5.01 -22.29 3.44
C TYR A 492 -5.07 -22.97 2.06
N GLY A 493 -4.46 -22.38 1.06
CA GLY A 493 -4.32 -22.91 -0.32
C GLY A 493 -3.71 -24.31 -0.36
N TYR A 494 -2.77 -24.64 0.53
CA TYR A 494 -2.22 -26.00 0.61
C TYR A 494 -3.29 -27.07 0.88
N TYR A 495 -4.31 -26.73 1.67
CA TYR A 495 -5.43 -27.64 1.98
C TYR A 495 -6.48 -27.66 0.85
N LEU A 496 -6.59 -26.59 0.07
CA LEU A 496 -7.47 -26.52 -1.10
C LEU A 496 -6.88 -27.20 -2.33
N ALA A 497 -5.56 -27.44 -2.35
CA ALA A 497 -4.85 -28.09 -3.46
C ALA A 497 -5.09 -29.63 -3.53
N GLY A 498 -5.80 -30.22 -2.56
CA GLY A 498 -6.03 -31.67 -2.51
C GLY A 498 -4.79 -32.48 -2.15
N LEU A 499 -3.77 -31.89 -1.57
CA LEU A 499 -2.55 -32.55 -1.08
C LEU A 499 -2.89 -33.46 0.12
N ASP A 500 -2.04 -34.46 0.37
CA ASP A 500 -2.09 -35.17 1.66
C ASP A 500 -2.04 -34.16 2.80
N ARG A 501 -2.86 -34.39 3.82
CA ARG A 501 -3.00 -33.45 4.93
C ARG A 501 -1.68 -33.17 5.65
N LYS A 502 -0.83 -34.20 5.86
CA LYS A 502 0.46 -34.01 6.51
C LYS A 502 1.46 -33.27 5.63
N VAL A 503 1.37 -33.45 4.30
CA VAL A 503 2.14 -32.66 3.32
C VAL A 503 1.73 -31.19 3.40
N ALA A 504 0.43 -30.91 3.37
CA ALA A 504 -0.10 -29.54 3.52
C ALA A 504 0.34 -28.89 4.84
N GLU A 505 0.23 -29.61 5.97
CA GLU A 505 0.69 -29.15 7.29
C GLU A 505 2.21 -28.88 7.31
N LEU A 506 3.02 -29.75 6.68
CA LEU A 506 4.47 -29.56 6.61
C LEU A 506 4.84 -28.29 5.82
N LEU A 507 4.20 -28.08 4.69
CA LEU A 507 4.39 -26.90 3.85
C LEU A 507 3.94 -25.62 4.57
N GLU A 508 2.77 -25.62 5.19
CA GLU A 508 2.30 -24.52 6.03
C GLU A 508 3.32 -24.15 7.10
N LYS A 509 3.85 -25.15 7.85
CA LYS A 509 4.83 -24.89 8.91
C LYS A 509 6.16 -24.40 8.35
N ASN A 510 6.58 -24.89 7.18
CA ASN A 510 7.79 -24.40 6.50
C ASN A 510 7.63 -22.94 6.06
N THR A 511 6.50 -22.58 5.46
CA THR A 511 6.23 -21.20 5.02
C THR A 511 6.17 -20.26 6.22
N ILE A 512 5.45 -20.63 7.30
CA ILE A 512 5.41 -19.84 8.53
C ILE A 512 6.82 -19.63 9.11
N ALA A 513 7.65 -20.69 9.15
CA ALA A 513 9.02 -20.57 9.65
C ALA A 513 9.83 -19.59 8.79
N THR A 514 9.71 -19.67 7.47
CA THR A 514 10.42 -18.80 6.52
C THR A 514 10.01 -17.33 6.69
N LEU A 515 8.71 -17.04 6.76
CA LEU A 515 8.18 -15.70 7.01
C LEU A 515 8.68 -15.15 8.36
N CYS A 516 8.63 -15.99 9.42
CA CYS A 516 9.16 -15.59 10.72
C CYS A 516 10.68 -15.34 10.71
N LEU A 517 11.44 -16.07 9.91
CA LEU A 517 12.89 -15.84 9.75
C LEU A 517 13.16 -14.51 9.02
N TYR A 518 12.36 -14.15 8.02
CA TYR A 518 12.49 -12.85 7.35
C TYR A 518 12.12 -11.70 8.30
N ALA A 519 10.99 -11.78 8.99
CA ALA A 519 10.61 -10.76 9.98
C ALA A 519 11.63 -10.64 11.13
N LYS A 520 12.19 -11.76 11.58
CA LYS A 520 13.27 -11.77 12.59
C LYS A 520 14.55 -11.14 12.06
N SER A 521 14.89 -11.37 10.79
CA SER A 521 16.04 -10.77 10.12
C SER A 521 15.88 -9.27 10.02
N ASP A 522 14.67 -8.80 9.70
CA ASP A 522 14.34 -7.39 9.63
C ASP A 522 14.48 -6.70 11.00
N ILE A 523 13.90 -7.25 12.07
CA ILE A 523 14.14 -6.77 13.44
C ILE A 523 15.64 -6.81 13.76
N GLY A 524 16.32 -7.89 13.38
CA GLY A 524 17.75 -8.08 13.61
C GLY A 524 18.57 -6.93 13.03
N VAL A 525 18.35 -6.61 11.77
CA VAL A 525 19.09 -5.57 11.04
C VAL A 525 18.64 -4.17 11.48
N ASN A 526 17.34 -3.88 11.43
CA ASN A 526 16.83 -2.53 11.58
C ASN A 526 16.64 -2.07 13.04
N TYR A 527 16.58 -2.99 14.00
CA TYR A 527 16.35 -2.66 15.41
C TYR A 527 17.47 -3.13 16.34
N LEU A 528 17.95 -4.39 16.17
CA LEU A 528 18.96 -5.00 17.03
C LEU A 528 20.41 -4.75 16.58
N GLY A 529 20.61 -4.15 15.41
CA GLY A 529 21.93 -3.80 14.88
C GLY A 529 22.74 -5.00 14.40
N TRP A 530 22.08 -5.98 13.77
CA TRP A 530 22.80 -7.08 13.14
C TRP A 530 23.46 -6.59 11.86
N ASP A 531 24.79 -6.79 11.81
CA ASP A 531 25.52 -6.70 10.55
C ASP A 531 25.30 -7.95 9.69
N TYR A 532 25.79 -7.91 8.46
CA TYR A 532 25.68 -9.04 7.53
C TYR A 532 26.23 -10.35 8.12
N LYS A 533 27.39 -10.33 8.80
CA LYS A 533 28.00 -11.53 9.36
C LYS A 533 27.14 -12.17 10.45
N LYS A 534 26.50 -11.36 11.26
CA LYS A 534 25.59 -11.85 12.31
C LYS A 534 24.33 -12.42 11.71
N LEU A 535 23.76 -11.77 10.69
CA LEU A 535 22.60 -12.28 9.96
C LEU A 535 22.92 -13.60 9.25
N GLU A 536 24.02 -13.67 8.51
CA GLU A 536 24.47 -14.87 7.82
C GLU A 536 24.64 -16.03 8.80
N LYS A 537 25.32 -15.82 9.93
CA LYS A 537 25.48 -16.84 10.98
C LYS A 537 24.14 -17.31 11.53
N TYR A 538 23.16 -16.40 11.68
CA TYR A 538 21.83 -16.74 12.15
C TYR A 538 21.07 -17.58 11.12
N LEU A 539 21.00 -17.14 9.87
CA LEU A 539 20.25 -17.82 8.80
C LEU A 539 20.89 -19.16 8.39
N ASN A 540 22.21 -19.28 8.47
CA ASN A 540 22.92 -20.53 8.18
C ASN A 540 22.46 -21.70 9.07
N GLN A 541 22.02 -21.44 10.31
CA GLN A 541 21.45 -22.44 11.22
C GLN A 541 20.17 -23.07 10.68
N TYR A 542 19.50 -22.41 9.75
CA TYR A 542 18.26 -22.82 9.10
C TYR A 542 18.46 -23.25 7.64
N GLY A 543 19.72 -23.41 7.22
CA GLY A 543 20.08 -23.93 5.89
C GLY A 543 20.18 -22.89 4.77
N PHE A 544 20.10 -21.59 5.08
CA PHE A 544 20.33 -20.55 4.08
C PHE A 544 21.81 -20.46 3.71
N SER A 545 22.09 -20.34 2.42
CA SER A 545 23.44 -20.09 1.92
C SER A 545 23.88 -18.63 2.17
N ALA A 546 25.19 -18.37 2.06
CA ALA A 546 25.74 -17.02 2.15
C ALA A 546 25.14 -16.08 1.10
N ALA A 547 24.92 -16.56 -0.12
CA ALA A 547 24.31 -15.76 -1.19
C ALA A 547 22.86 -15.36 -0.86
N GLN A 548 22.05 -16.30 -0.36
CA GLN A 548 20.68 -16.02 0.09
C GLN A 548 20.67 -15.04 1.27
N SER A 549 21.57 -15.26 2.25
CA SER A 549 21.69 -14.37 3.40
C SER A 549 22.09 -12.94 2.98
N ARG A 550 22.89 -12.79 1.92
CA ARG A 550 23.26 -11.48 1.38
C ARG A 550 22.06 -10.77 0.77
N ILE A 551 21.28 -11.46 -0.05
CA ILE A 551 20.06 -10.93 -0.65
C ILE A 551 19.08 -10.48 0.45
N ILE A 552 18.89 -11.31 1.48
CA ILE A 552 18.00 -10.98 2.61
C ILE A 552 18.51 -9.74 3.35
N PHE A 553 19.82 -9.66 3.63
CA PHE A 553 20.39 -8.49 4.31
C PHE A 553 20.18 -7.20 3.52
N ASP A 554 20.50 -7.23 2.23
CA ASP A 554 20.35 -6.05 1.35
C ASP A 554 18.89 -5.63 1.24
N SER A 555 17.96 -6.59 1.18
CA SER A 555 16.51 -6.33 1.19
C SER A 555 16.04 -5.67 2.50
N MET A 556 16.50 -6.16 3.67
CA MET A 556 16.14 -5.56 4.97
C MET A 556 16.70 -4.14 5.13
N VAL A 557 17.88 -3.87 4.56
CA VAL A 557 18.47 -2.53 4.57
C VAL A 557 17.71 -1.58 3.63
N ALA A 558 17.31 -2.09 2.46
CA ALA A 558 16.64 -1.28 1.43
C ALA A 558 15.21 -0.92 1.81
N GLU A 559 14.47 -1.86 2.40
CA GLU A 559 13.03 -1.70 2.67
C GLU A 559 12.66 -2.23 4.07
N PRO A 560 12.92 -1.45 5.11
CA PRO A 560 12.59 -1.82 6.48
C PRO A 560 11.10 -2.09 6.68
N ALA A 561 10.79 -3.10 7.48
CA ALA A 561 9.44 -3.54 7.83
C ALA A 561 8.59 -4.04 6.62
N SER A 562 9.21 -4.37 5.46
CA SER A 562 8.48 -4.81 4.27
C SER A 562 7.83 -6.20 4.44
N TYR A 563 8.44 -7.11 5.21
CA TYR A 563 7.89 -8.44 5.48
C TYR A 563 6.99 -8.50 6.73
N MET A 564 6.92 -7.42 7.50
CA MET A 564 6.11 -7.39 8.73
C MET A 564 4.62 -7.54 8.48
N PRO A 565 3.99 -6.89 7.49
CA PRO A 565 2.58 -7.06 7.20
C PRO A 565 2.19 -8.52 6.94
N TYR A 566 2.95 -9.21 6.11
CA TYR A 566 2.71 -10.63 5.79
C TYR A 566 2.81 -11.52 7.03
N THR A 567 3.91 -11.38 7.77
CA THR A 567 4.20 -12.26 8.89
C THR A 567 3.34 -11.95 10.11
N LEU A 568 3.39 -10.69 10.58
CA LEU A 568 2.68 -10.30 11.79
C LEU A 568 1.18 -10.26 11.55
N GLY A 569 0.72 -9.74 10.39
CA GLY A 569 -0.68 -9.75 10.04
C GLY A 569 -1.28 -11.17 10.02
N TYR A 570 -0.56 -12.15 9.45
CA TYR A 570 -0.97 -13.55 9.53
C TYR A 570 -1.03 -14.06 10.97
N LEU A 571 -0.02 -13.74 11.79
CA LEU A 571 0.02 -14.20 13.19
C LEU A 571 -1.13 -13.62 14.00
N GLU A 572 -1.48 -12.36 13.80
CA GLU A 572 -2.64 -11.70 14.43
C GLU A 572 -3.95 -12.41 14.04
N ILE A 573 -4.18 -12.64 12.74
CA ILE A 573 -5.39 -13.36 12.28
C ILE A 573 -5.44 -14.79 12.82
N ALA A 574 -4.31 -15.48 12.85
CA ALA A 574 -4.23 -16.84 13.39
C ALA A 574 -4.46 -16.90 14.91
N ASP A 575 -3.98 -15.91 15.64
CA ASP A 575 -4.19 -15.82 17.09
C ASP A 575 -5.64 -15.40 17.40
N LEU A 576 -6.26 -14.47 16.63
CA LEU A 576 -7.70 -14.16 16.70
C LEU A 576 -8.57 -15.41 16.44
N LYS A 577 -8.24 -16.20 15.41
CA LYS A 577 -8.96 -17.46 15.12
C LYS A 577 -8.86 -18.46 16.28
N LYS A 578 -7.67 -18.60 16.83
CA LYS A 578 -7.41 -19.49 17.95
C LYS A 578 -8.22 -19.06 19.17
N ASP A 579 -8.19 -17.78 19.50
CA ASP A 579 -8.90 -17.20 20.63
C ASP A 579 -10.43 -17.39 20.50
N ALA A 580 -10.98 -17.08 19.33
CA ALA A 580 -12.39 -17.33 19.04
C ALA A 580 -12.76 -18.82 19.19
N SER A 581 -11.90 -19.73 18.68
CA SER A 581 -12.12 -21.18 18.79
C SER A 581 -12.05 -21.67 20.24
N GLU A 582 -11.14 -21.13 21.06
CA GLU A 582 -11.02 -21.48 22.48
C GLU A 582 -12.20 -20.95 23.30
N LYS A 583 -12.66 -19.71 23.05
CA LYS A 583 -13.78 -19.09 23.76
C LYS A 583 -15.13 -19.71 23.39
N LEU A 584 -15.37 -20.02 22.11
CA LEU A 584 -16.62 -20.59 21.61
C LEU A 584 -16.71 -22.13 21.75
N GLY A 585 -15.58 -22.83 21.85
CA GLY A 585 -15.55 -24.29 21.97
C GLY A 585 -16.32 -25.01 20.86
N SER A 586 -17.38 -25.74 21.22
CA SER A 586 -18.23 -26.46 20.25
C SER A 586 -19.06 -25.57 19.34
N ASP A 587 -19.26 -24.31 19.70
CA ASP A 587 -20.07 -23.36 18.94
C ASP A 587 -19.23 -22.59 17.90
N PHE A 588 -17.91 -22.85 17.87
CA PHE A 588 -17.01 -22.27 16.86
C PHE A 588 -17.29 -22.84 15.48
N ILE A 589 -17.69 -21.96 14.55
CA ILE A 589 -17.86 -22.28 13.13
C ILE A 589 -16.83 -21.47 12.33
N LEU A 590 -15.91 -22.16 11.65
CA LEU A 590 -14.84 -21.53 10.88
C LEU A 590 -15.37 -20.54 9.84
N LYS A 591 -16.46 -20.87 9.16
CA LYS A 591 -17.11 -20.00 8.17
C LYS A 591 -17.61 -18.68 8.78
N ASP A 592 -18.11 -18.72 10.01
CA ASP A 592 -18.59 -17.53 10.72
C ASP A 592 -17.44 -16.65 11.18
N PHE A 593 -16.30 -17.26 11.58
CA PHE A 593 -15.07 -16.51 11.85
C PHE A 593 -14.55 -15.80 10.58
N HIS A 594 -14.48 -16.50 9.44
CA HIS A 594 -14.08 -15.88 8.18
C HIS A 594 -15.05 -14.76 7.78
N LYS A 595 -16.35 -14.97 7.98
CA LYS A 595 -17.37 -13.94 7.75
C LYS A 595 -17.13 -12.71 8.62
N PHE A 596 -16.81 -12.90 9.90
CA PHE A 596 -16.53 -11.80 10.82
C PHE A 596 -15.32 -10.98 10.34
N ILE A 597 -14.16 -11.63 10.10
CA ILE A 597 -12.93 -10.95 9.66
C ILE A 597 -13.14 -10.19 8.35
N LEU A 598 -13.81 -10.80 7.38
CA LEU A 598 -14.03 -10.16 6.07
C LEU A 598 -15.05 -9.01 6.15
N SER A 599 -16.08 -9.13 7.01
CA SER A 599 -17.11 -8.09 7.15
C SER A 599 -16.61 -6.88 7.90
N ILE A 600 -15.70 -7.04 8.87
CA ILE A 600 -15.15 -5.90 9.60
C ILE A 600 -14.27 -5.02 8.70
N GLY A 601 -13.62 -5.61 7.69
CA GLY A 601 -12.75 -4.92 6.75
C GLY A 601 -11.47 -4.36 7.38
N PRO A 602 -10.67 -3.57 6.65
CA PRO A 602 -9.40 -3.04 7.14
C PRO A 602 -9.55 -2.24 8.42
N ALA A 603 -8.86 -2.68 9.48
CA ALA A 603 -8.79 -2.01 10.78
C ALA A 603 -7.52 -2.46 11.53
N PRO A 604 -7.01 -1.65 12.49
CA PRO A 604 -5.98 -2.08 13.44
C PRO A 604 -6.45 -3.28 14.27
N PHE A 605 -5.52 -4.18 14.61
CA PHE A 605 -5.87 -5.48 15.21
C PHE A 605 -6.49 -5.38 16.61
N ASP A 606 -6.13 -4.41 17.43
CA ASP A 606 -6.77 -4.15 18.73
C ASP A 606 -8.25 -3.79 18.58
N ILE A 607 -8.60 -3.02 17.53
CA ILE A 607 -9.99 -2.68 17.21
C ILE A 607 -10.73 -3.92 16.71
N ILE A 608 -10.08 -4.77 15.90
CA ILE A 608 -10.66 -6.03 15.44
C ILE A 608 -10.93 -6.96 16.63
N GLU A 609 -9.97 -7.08 17.58
CA GLU A 609 -10.08 -7.90 18.78
C GLU A 609 -11.26 -7.44 19.65
N GLU A 610 -11.38 -6.13 19.92
CA GLU A 610 -12.52 -5.58 20.68
C GLU A 610 -13.87 -5.90 20.03
N ARG A 611 -13.95 -5.84 18.71
CA ARG A 611 -15.19 -6.17 17.97
C ARG A 611 -15.44 -7.67 17.94
N MET A 612 -14.39 -8.50 17.92
CA MET A 612 -14.49 -9.95 17.98
C MET A 612 -15.02 -10.41 19.35
N ASP A 613 -14.59 -9.80 20.44
CA ASP A 613 -15.13 -10.12 21.76
C ASP A 613 -16.64 -9.87 21.83
N LYS A 614 -17.12 -8.75 21.29
CA LYS A 614 -18.56 -8.46 21.19
C LYS A 614 -19.31 -9.48 20.31
N TRP A 615 -18.69 -9.92 19.22
CA TRP A 615 -19.25 -10.95 18.35
C TRP A 615 -19.33 -12.31 19.08
N ILE A 616 -18.29 -12.71 19.81
CA ILE A 616 -18.25 -13.93 20.62
C ILE A 616 -19.36 -13.90 21.68
N ASP A 617 -19.48 -12.79 22.43
CA ASP A 617 -20.53 -12.62 23.43
C ASP A 617 -21.94 -12.75 22.81
N GLY A 618 -22.12 -12.21 21.59
CA GLY A 618 -23.36 -12.33 20.83
C GLY A 618 -23.68 -13.75 20.35
N VAL A 619 -22.68 -14.61 20.14
CA VAL A 619 -22.84 -16.02 19.80
C VAL A 619 -23.22 -16.83 21.06
N ILE A 620 -22.51 -16.62 22.17
CA ILE A 620 -22.73 -17.34 23.44
C ILE A 620 -24.13 -17.03 24.04
N SER A 621 -24.65 -15.81 23.78
CA SER A 621 -25.94 -15.35 24.32
C SER A 621 -27.16 -15.87 23.56
N LYS A 622 -26.99 -16.58 22.45
CA LYS A 622 -28.04 -17.20 21.64
C LYS A 622 -28.30 -18.63 22.06
#